data_2f18671ed9737edb880e981b9eae4473
#
_entry.id   2f18671ed9737edb880e981b9eae4473
#
_cell.length_a   1.000
_cell.length_b   1.000
_cell.length_c   1.000
_cell.angle_alpha   90.00
_cell.angle_beta   90.00
_cell.angle_gamma   90.00
#
_symmetry.space_group_name_H-M   'P 1'
#
loop_
_entity.id
_entity.type
_entity.pdbx_description
1 polymer ?
#
loop_
_entity_poly.entity_id
_entity_poly.type
_entity_poly.pdbx_seq_one_letter_code
_entity_poly.pdbx_strand_id
1 'polypeptide(L)'
;MKYLKRILIMLILVTIIGSCRNQRFSDTEKIVKEWIGREIILPSSIQEISRVQDTCKYINAPYKIFVYIDSIGCTSCKLQLYKWNTLIKNASILMPDSINFIFCFQSKSEKELLNILKRDNFNNSVFIDKESKLDSIYR
;
A
#
# COMPACT_ATOMS: atom_id res chain seq x y z
N MET A 1 -21.31 -48.50 -14.08
CA MET A 1 -21.64 -47.68 -12.88
C MET A 1 -20.41 -47.08 -12.18
N LYS A 2 -19.27 -47.75 -12.06
CA LYS A 2 -18.06 -47.23 -11.38
C LYS A 2 -17.45 -46.00 -12.09
N TYR A 3 -17.42 -45.98 -13.42
CA TYR A 3 -16.86 -44.89 -14.23
C TYR A 3 -17.74 -43.62 -14.18
N LEU A 4 -19.05 -43.79 -14.18
CA LEU A 4 -19.99 -42.67 -14.07
C LEU A 4 -19.85 -41.89 -12.74
N LYS A 5 -19.66 -42.64 -11.62
CA LYS A 5 -19.37 -42.03 -10.32
C LYS A 5 -18.05 -41.25 -10.31
N ARG A 6 -17.01 -41.72 -10.94
CA ARG A 6 -15.70 -41.04 -11.01
C ARG A 6 -15.78 -39.77 -11.84
N ILE A 7 -16.50 -39.77 -12.97
CA ILE A 7 -16.72 -38.60 -13.81
C ILE A 7 -17.53 -37.56 -13.05
N LEU A 8 -18.57 -37.96 -12.31
CA LEU A 8 -19.39 -37.05 -11.51
C LEU A 8 -18.59 -36.36 -10.40
N ILE A 9 -17.71 -37.09 -9.71
CA ILE A 9 -16.83 -36.54 -8.66
C ILE A 9 -15.82 -35.56 -9.26
N MET A 10 -15.22 -35.86 -10.42
CA MET A 10 -14.32 -34.95 -11.13
C MET A 10 -15.02 -33.64 -11.52
N LEU A 11 -16.26 -33.71 -12.01
CA LEU A 11 -17.05 -32.55 -12.38
C LEU A 11 -17.38 -31.64 -11.19
N ILE A 12 -17.71 -32.23 -10.04
CA ILE A 12 -17.96 -31.50 -8.79
C ILE A 12 -16.69 -30.82 -8.28
N LEU A 13 -15.52 -31.49 -8.37
CA LEU A 13 -14.24 -30.91 -7.94
C LEU A 13 -13.87 -29.69 -8.80
N VAL A 14 -14.08 -29.71 -10.10
CA VAL A 14 -13.80 -28.61 -11.02
C VAL A 14 -14.69 -27.38 -10.73
N THR A 15 -15.97 -27.60 -10.36
CA THR A 15 -16.88 -26.49 -10.03
C THR A 15 -16.52 -25.80 -8.72
N ILE A 16 -16.00 -26.53 -7.72
CA ILE A 16 -15.59 -25.96 -6.43
C ILE A 16 -14.34 -25.07 -6.57
N ILE A 17 -13.37 -25.47 -7.41
CA ILE A 17 -12.12 -24.69 -7.64
C ILE A 17 -12.39 -23.38 -8.39
N GLY A 18 -13.38 -23.35 -9.29
CA GLY A 18 -13.77 -22.16 -10.07
C GLY A 18 -14.47 -21.08 -9.25
N SER A 19 -15.20 -21.46 -8.19
CA SER A 19 -16.06 -20.54 -7.43
C SER A 19 -15.29 -19.55 -6.55
N CYS A 20 -14.16 -19.94 -5.96
CA CYS A 20 -13.40 -19.04 -5.07
C CYS A 20 -12.67 -17.89 -5.78
N ARG A 21 -12.41 -18.00 -7.06
CA ARG A 21 -11.60 -17.02 -7.80
C ARG A 21 -12.38 -15.76 -8.18
N ASN A 22 -13.68 -15.89 -8.43
CA ASN A 22 -14.53 -14.78 -8.88
C ASN A 22 -14.89 -13.80 -7.76
N GLN A 23 -15.00 -14.27 -6.53
CA GLN A 23 -15.47 -13.44 -5.42
C GLN A 23 -14.44 -12.38 -4.99
N ARG A 24 -13.14 -12.72 -4.96
CA ARG A 24 -12.07 -11.76 -4.63
C ARG A 24 -11.93 -10.61 -5.63
N PHE A 25 -12.14 -10.88 -6.91
CA PHE A 25 -12.08 -9.84 -7.95
C PHE A 25 -13.25 -8.85 -7.81
N SER A 26 -14.44 -9.36 -7.52
CA SER A 26 -15.64 -8.53 -7.32
C SER A 26 -15.48 -7.58 -6.13
N ASP A 27 -14.94 -8.06 -5.01
CA ASP A 27 -14.75 -7.25 -3.80
C ASP A 27 -13.70 -6.16 -4.01
N THR A 28 -12.59 -6.49 -4.68
CA THR A 28 -11.55 -5.51 -5.01
C THR A 28 -12.06 -4.43 -5.97
N GLU A 29 -12.81 -4.81 -7.01
CA GLU A 29 -13.40 -3.88 -7.97
C GLU A 29 -14.40 -2.93 -7.29
N LYS A 30 -15.20 -3.44 -6.36
CA LYS A 30 -16.13 -2.64 -5.58
C LYS A 30 -15.40 -1.60 -4.73
N ILE A 31 -14.35 -2.01 -3.99
CA ILE A 31 -13.52 -1.11 -3.20
C ILE A 31 -12.91 -0.01 -4.09
N VAL A 32 -12.30 -0.38 -5.21
CA VAL A 32 -11.71 0.60 -6.14
C VAL A 32 -12.75 1.61 -6.64
N LYS A 33 -13.94 1.14 -7.03
CA LYS A 33 -15.03 2.03 -7.46
C LYS A 33 -15.50 2.99 -6.37
N GLU A 34 -15.54 2.54 -5.13
CA GLU A 34 -15.91 3.38 -3.99
C GLU A 34 -14.88 4.47 -3.68
N TRP A 35 -13.61 4.23 -4.04
CA TRP A 35 -12.52 5.17 -3.79
C TRP A 35 -12.26 6.15 -4.93
N ILE A 36 -12.71 5.85 -6.16
CA ILE A 36 -12.55 6.76 -7.31
C ILE A 36 -13.30 8.07 -7.03
N GLY A 37 -12.57 9.18 -7.15
CA GLY A 37 -13.11 10.53 -6.95
C GLY A 37 -13.17 10.99 -5.49
N ARG A 38 -12.73 10.16 -4.53
CA ARG A 38 -12.60 10.61 -3.13
C ARG A 38 -11.29 11.35 -2.94
N GLU A 39 -11.34 12.47 -2.22
CA GLU A 39 -10.17 13.21 -1.80
C GLU A 39 -9.55 12.57 -0.56
N ILE A 40 -8.22 12.40 -0.55
CA ILE A 40 -7.48 11.94 0.63
C ILE A 40 -7.09 13.16 1.46
N ILE A 41 -7.71 13.31 2.62
CA ILE A 41 -7.42 14.37 3.56
C ILE A 41 -6.49 13.83 4.65
N LEU A 42 -5.30 14.43 4.76
CA LEU A 42 -4.37 14.09 5.83
C LEU A 42 -4.72 14.91 7.08
N PRO A 43 -5.08 14.27 8.21
CA PRO A 43 -5.32 14.95 9.47
C PRO A 43 -4.09 15.72 9.94
N SER A 44 -4.30 16.86 10.59
CA SER A 44 -3.22 17.70 11.13
C SER A 44 -2.36 17.04 12.21
N SER A 45 -2.85 15.94 12.79
CA SER A 45 -2.10 15.14 13.78
C SER A 45 -1.02 14.23 13.18
N ILE A 46 -1.02 14.06 11.85
CA ILE A 46 0.00 13.28 11.15
C ILE A 46 1.26 14.12 11.03
N GLN A 47 2.37 13.59 11.54
CA GLN A 47 3.64 14.28 11.59
C GLN A 47 4.59 13.75 10.51
N GLU A 48 5.24 14.64 9.79
CA GLU A 48 6.35 14.28 8.91
C GLU A 48 7.61 14.05 9.76
N ILE A 49 8.19 12.86 9.67
CA ILE A 49 9.37 12.45 10.44
C ILE A 49 10.65 12.34 9.60
N SER A 50 10.51 12.23 8.30
CA SER A 50 11.63 12.20 7.36
C SER A 50 11.26 13.03 6.14
N ARG A 51 12.10 14.00 5.82
CA ARG A 51 11.91 14.91 4.69
C ARG A 51 13.08 14.80 3.73
N VAL A 52 12.79 14.64 2.45
CA VAL A 52 13.81 14.79 1.40
C VAL A 52 14.13 16.29 1.26
N GLN A 53 15.41 16.64 1.15
CA GLN A 53 15.88 18.01 1.11
C GLN A 53 15.25 18.90 0.01
N ASP A 54 14.74 18.30 -1.07
CA ASP A 54 14.11 18.99 -2.20
C ASP A 54 12.57 18.96 -2.19
N THR A 55 11.96 19.12 -1.02
CA THR A 55 10.50 19.00 -0.83
C THR A 55 9.68 19.91 -1.73
N CYS A 56 10.18 21.10 -2.05
CA CYS A 56 9.47 22.05 -2.92
C CYS A 56 9.21 21.52 -4.32
N LYS A 57 10.09 20.65 -4.84
CA LYS A 57 9.98 20.06 -6.16
C LYS A 57 8.85 19.04 -6.27
N TYR A 58 8.57 18.33 -5.16
CA TYR A 58 7.60 17.26 -5.12
C TYR A 58 6.17 17.69 -4.74
N ILE A 59 6.00 18.85 -4.10
CA ILE A 59 4.66 19.33 -3.69
C ILE A 59 3.77 19.57 -4.92
N ASN A 60 4.36 20.02 -6.02
CA ASN A 60 3.65 20.38 -7.25
C ASN A 60 3.58 19.23 -8.29
N ALA A 61 4.01 18.02 -7.95
CA ALA A 61 3.90 16.89 -8.86
C ALA A 61 2.43 16.63 -9.23
N PRO A 62 2.11 16.47 -10.54
CA PRO A 62 0.75 16.25 -10.99
C PRO A 62 0.14 14.94 -10.47
N TYR A 63 0.98 13.93 -10.22
CA TYR A 63 0.55 12.64 -9.68
C TYR A 63 1.14 12.44 -8.29
N LYS A 64 0.30 12.02 -7.35
CA LYS A 64 0.70 11.69 -5.98
C LYS A 64 0.30 10.26 -5.68
N ILE A 65 1.27 9.44 -5.29
CA ILE A 65 1.05 8.06 -4.85
C ILE A 65 1.13 8.05 -3.33
N PHE A 66 -0.02 7.87 -2.69
CA PHE A 66 -0.10 7.76 -1.24
C PHE A 66 -0.06 6.28 -0.83
N VAL A 67 0.90 5.94 0.03
CA VAL A 67 1.14 4.58 0.53
C VAL A 67 0.92 4.57 2.03
N TYR A 68 -0.19 3.97 2.46
CA TYR A 68 -0.48 3.77 3.89
C TYR A 68 -0.07 2.37 4.33
N ILE A 69 0.67 2.29 5.41
CA ILE A 69 1.18 1.04 5.95
C ILE A 69 0.68 0.90 7.38
N ASP A 70 -0.23 -0.06 7.59
CA ASP A 70 -0.79 -0.39 8.89
C ASP A 70 0.21 -1.07 9.81
N SER A 71 -0.04 -1.05 11.13
CA SER A 71 0.79 -1.68 12.14
C SER A 71 0.59 -3.20 12.25
N ILE A 72 -0.33 -3.77 11.49
CA ILE A 72 -0.70 -5.18 11.59
C ILE A 72 0.37 -6.07 10.95
N GLY A 73 1.24 -6.61 11.77
CA GLY A 73 2.28 -7.56 11.41
C GLY A 73 3.71 -7.02 11.52
N CYS A 74 4.70 -7.87 11.24
CA CYS A 74 6.11 -7.50 11.31
C CYS A 74 6.43 -6.38 10.33
N THR A 75 6.61 -5.17 10.84
CA THR A 75 6.84 -3.95 10.06
C THR A 75 8.01 -4.12 9.09
N SER A 76 9.10 -4.72 9.54
CA SER A 76 10.31 -4.86 8.72
C SER A 76 10.16 -5.84 7.55
N CYS A 77 9.40 -6.93 7.73
CA CYS A 77 9.22 -7.96 6.69
C CYS A 77 8.21 -7.54 5.62
N LYS A 78 7.18 -6.80 6.00
CA LYS A 78 6.11 -6.36 5.07
C LYS A 78 6.47 -5.13 4.26
N LEU A 79 7.32 -4.26 4.78
CA LEU A 79 7.62 -2.97 4.16
C LEU A 79 8.33 -3.08 2.81
N GLN A 80 9.18 -4.09 2.63
CA GLN A 80 9.95 -4.30 1.40
C GLN A 80 10.49 -2.97 0.82
N LEU A 81 11.02 -2.09 1.68
CA LEU A 81 11.43 -0.71 1.33
C LEU A 81 12.41 -0.66 0.16
N TYR A 82 13.22 -1.72 -0.01
CA TYR A 82 14.12 -1.84 -1.15
C TYR A 82 13.38 -1.90 -2.50
N LYS A 83 12.17 -2.51 -2.54
CA LYS A 83 11.36 -2.54 -3.76
C LYS A 83 10.78 -1.16 -4.06
N TRP A 84 10.37 -0.45 -3.01
CA TRP A 84 9.92 0.93 -3.14
C TRP A 84 11.05 1.84 -3.63
N ASN A 85 12.27 1.73 -3.09
CA ASN A 85 13.43 2.47 -3.59
C ASN A 85 13.66 2.22 -5.08
N THR A 86 13.58 0.95 -5.53
CA THR A 86 13.72 0.61 -6.95
C THR A 86 12.59 1.20 -7.80
N LEU A 87 11.34 1.10 -7.34
CA LEU A 87 10.18 1.65 -8.04
C LEU A 87 10.28 3.18 -8.18
N ILE A 88 10.62 3.88 -7.11
CA ILE A 88 10.77 5.34 -7.08
C ILE A 88 11.86 5.77 -8.04
N LYS A 89 13.02 5.09 -7.99
CA LYS A 89 14.14 5.36 -8.92
C LYS A 89 13.71 5.17 -10.38
N ASN A 90 13.02 4.10 -10.70
CA ASN A 90 12.54 3.85 -12.07
C ASN A 90 11.51 4.89 -12.51
N ALA A 91 10.56 5.25 -11.61
CA ALA A 91 9.58 6.28 -11.89
C ALA A 91 10.22 7.65 -12.15
N SER A 92 11.25 8.02 -11.38
CA SER A 92 11.97 9.29 -11.58
C SER A 92 12.73 9.36 -12.89
N ILE A 93 13.15 8.22 -13.44
CA ILE A 93 13.80 8.14 -14.77
C ILE A 93 12.77 8.27 -15.89
N LEU A 94 11.64 7.54 -15.76
CA LEU A 94 10.63 7.48 -16.82
C LEU A 94 9.74 8.72 -16.86
N MET A 95 9.45 9.30 -15.71
CA MET A 95 8.53 10.43 -15.54
C MET A 95 9.13 11.46 -14.55
N PRO A 96 10.20 12.15 -14.94
CA PRO A 96 10.87 13.08 -14.04
C PRO A 96 9.91 14.16 -13.55
N ASP A 97 9.99 14.45 -12.24
CA ASP A 97 9.19 15.48 -11.54
C ASP A 97 7.65 15.35 -11.64
N SER A 98 7.18 14.25 -12.22
CA SER A 98 5.74 14.05 -12.45
C SER A 98 5.04 13.27 -11.34
N ILE A 99 5.77 12.45 -10.57
CA ILE A 99 5.21 11.58 -9.54
C ILE A 99 5.86 11.87 -8.20
N ASN A 100 5.03 12.11 -7.19
CA ASN A 100 5.45 12.18 -5.79
C ASN A 100 4.93 10.98 -5.02
N PHE A 101 5.82 10.33 -4.24
CA PHE A 101 5.49 9.22 -3.36
C PHE A 101 5.43 9.72 -1.91
N ILE A 102 4.29 9.52 -1.26
CA ILE A 102 4.03 9.92 0.12
C ILE A 102 3.77 8.67 0.93
N PHE A 103 4.63 8.40 1.90
CA PHE A 103 4.51 7.23 2.78
C PHE A 103 3.98 7.63 4.13
N CYS A 104 2.92 6.96 4.60
CA CYS A 104 2.39 7.14 5.93
C CYS A 104 2.36 5.80 6.67
N PHE A 105 3.04 5.75 7.81
CA PHE A 105 3.16 4.56 8.64
C PHE A 105 2.33 4.71 9.91
N GLN A 106 1.48 3.75 10.16
CA GLN A 106 0.87 3.59 11.47
C GLN A 106 1.89 2.96 12.42
N SER A 107 2.47 3.77 13.30
CA SER A 107 3.44 3.29 14.28
C SER A 107 3.36 4.08 15.57
N LYS A 108 3.45 3.39 16.71
CA LYS A 108 3.51 4.02 18.04
C LYS A 108 4.92 4.53 18.36
N SER A 109 5.95 3.95 17.76
CA SER A 109 7.35 4.27 18.00
C SER A 109 8.03 4.91 16.81
N GLU A 110 8.18 6.22 16.84
CA GLU A 110 8.92 6.97 15.83
C GLU A 110 10.40 6.54 15.76
N LYS A 111 11.03 6.30 16.92
CA LYS A 111 12.44 5.86 16.99
C LYS A 111 12.65 4.53 16.27
N GLU A 112 11.75 3.57 16.47
CA GLU A 112 11.84 2.27 15.82
C GLU A 112 11.67 2.41 14.31
N LEU A 113 10.70 3.21 13.87
CA LEU A 113 10.46 3.47 12.46
C LEU A 113 11.70 4.14 11.82
N LEU A 114 12.27 5.17 12.43
CA LEU A 114 13.47 5.82 11.93
C LEU A 114 14.67 4.86 11.82
N ASN A 115 14.83 3.92 12.76
CA ASN A 115 15.87 2.90 12.67
C ASN A 115 15.67 1.96 11.48
N ILE A 116 14.42 1.58 11.19
CA ILE A 116 14.09 0.75 10.02
C ILE A 116 14.39 1.51 8.74
N LEU A 117 13.95 2.77 8.62
CA LEU A 117 14.20 3.61 7.45
C LEU A 117 15.70 3.78 7.17
N LYS A 118 16.49 4.03 8.21
CA LYS A 118 17.96 4.14 8.11
C LYS A 118 18.61 2.83 7.66
N ARG A 119 18.24 1.72 8.30
CA ARG A 119 18.76 0.39 7.97
C ARG A 119 18.53 0.04 6.49
N ASP A 120 17.35 0.36 5.97
CA ASP A 120 16.95 0.03 4.61
C ASP A 120 17.29 1.15 3.61
N ASN A 121 18.06 2.16 4.06
CA ASN A 121 18.47 3.34 3.27
C ASN A 121 17.29 4.00 2.52
N PHE A 122 16.18 4.18 3.24
CA PHE A 122 14.95 4.72 2.68
C PHE A 122 14.89 6.24 2.89
N ASN A 123 15.15 7.01 1.83
CA ASN A 123 15.29 8.47 1.86
C ASN A 123 14.12 9.16 1.16
N ASN A 124 12.89 8.83 1.54
CA ASN A 124 11.68 9.48 0.98
C ASN A 124 10.91 10.20 2.08
N SER A 125 9.97 11.07 1.70
CA SER A 125 9.09 11.72 2.65
C SER A 125 8.23 10.71 3.39
N VAL A 126 8.35 10.67 4.70
CA VAL A 126 7.66 9.72 5.57
C VAL A 126 6.90 10.46 6.65
N PHE A 127 5.64 10.10 6.77
CA PHE A 127 4.73 10.56 7.80
C PHE A 127 4.44 9.42 8.79
N ILE A 128 4.10 9.79 10.02
CA ILE A 128 3.70 8.85 11.05
C ILE A 128 2.29 9.15 11.57
N ASP A 129 1.44 8.15 11.58
CA ASP A 129 0.11 8.17 12.19
C ASP A 129 0.14 7.39 13.51
N LYS A 130 0.46 8.11 14.62
CA LYS A 130 0.57 7.50 15.96
C LYS A 130 -0.78 7.08 16.55
N GLU A 131 -1.84 7.72 16.12
CA GLU A 131 -3.18 7.57 16.69
C GLU A 131 -4.12 6.75 15.80
N SER A 132 -3.62 6.20 14.69
CA SER A 132 -4.43 5.41 13.73
C SER A 132 -5.62 6.18 13.17
N LYS A 133 -5.48 7.49 13.00
CA LYS A 133 -6.57 8.35 12.54
C LYS A 133 -6.96 8.09 11.09
N LEU A 134 -6.00 7.80 10.23
CA LEU A 134 -6.30 7.46 8.84
C LEU A 134 -7.15 6.20 8.76
N ASP A 135 -6.82 5.18 9.54
CA ASP A 135 -7.60 3.95 9.60
C ASP A 135 -9.03 4.21 10.05
N SER A 136 -9.24 5.12 11.00
CA SER A 136 -10.58 5.48 11.49
C SER A 136 -11.40 6.33 10.51
N ILE A 137 -10.76 7.12 9.66
CA ILE A 137 -11.43 8.00 8.68
C ILE A 137 -11.82 7.22 7.42
N TYR A 138 -10.99 6.27 7.02
CA TYR A 138 -11.08 5.62 5.70
C TYR A 138 -11.48 4.13 5.75
N ARG A 139 -11.81 3.60 6.90
CA ARG A 139 -12.35 2.25 7.09
C ARG A 139 -13.91 2.15 6.99
#